data_260077e959cca13f7448da21788b9a2a
#
_entry.id   260077e959cca13f7448da21788b9a2a
#
_cell.length_a   1.000
_cell.length_b   1.000
_cell.length_c   1.000
_cell.angle_alpha   90.00
_cell.angle_beta   90.00
_cell.angle_gamma   90.00
#
_symmetry.space_group_name_H-M   'P 1'
#
loop_
_entity.id
_entity.type
_entity.pdbx_description
1 polymer ?
#
loop_
_entity_poly.entity_id
_entity_poly.type
_entity_poly.pdbx_seq_one_letter_code
_entity_poly.pdbx_strand_id
1 'polypeptide(L)'
;FYYIYAFLVEGVFALAVLVVCLIKKKSFVQASGLNKKVNISLVGLCIGISVVCLLGLGGVSDFFMQILEWLGYLSEGAGIQVTTFWELLIYTILIAAMPAFCEELLFRGLMQNALSKYGKHLSVFITAFSFMIMHGSPDQTVHQFILGIIFGYIVYYTGNLWLTIIIHFC
;
A
#
# COMPACT_ATOMS: atom_id res chain seq x y z
N PHE A 1 -5.71 -22.14 -0.49
CA PHE A 1 -6.71 -21.19 0.04
C PHE A 1 -6.16 -19.76 0.08
N TYR A 2 -4.92 -19.55 0.53
CA TYR A 2 -4.31 -18.23 0.69
C TYR A 2 -4.30 -17.40 -0.62
N TYR A 3 -3.91 -17.99 -1.75
CA TYR A 3 -3.89 -17.30 -3.06
C TYR A 3 -5.27 -16.82 -3.53
N ILE A 4 -6.30 -17.65 -3.29
CA ILE A 4 -7.67 -17.28 -3.66
C ILE A 4 -8.14 -16.11 -2.79
N TYR A 5 -7.82 -16.15 -1.50
CA TYR A 5 -8.15 -15.07 -0.58
C TYR A 5 -7.48 -13.76 -0.98
N ALA A 6 -6.16 -13.76 -1.20
CA ALA A 6 -5.42 -12.58 -1.65
C ALA A 6 -6.00 -12.02 -2.96
N PHE A 7 -6.24 -12.87 -3.96
CA PHE A 7 -6.85 -12.45 -5.22
C PHE A 7 -8.23 -11.82 -5.05
N LEU A 8 -9.07 -12.41 -4.20
CA LEU A 8 -10.43 -11.91 -3.97
C LEU A 8 -10.43 -10.55 -3.25
N VAL A 9 -9.58 -10.37 -2.24
CA VAL A 9 -9.47 -9.10 -1.50
C VAL A 9 -9.03 -7.97 -2.44
N GLU A 10 -7.98 -8.19 -3.19
CA GLU A 10 -7.48 -7.19 -4.14
C GLU A 10 -8.48 -6.91 -5.27
N GLY A 11 -9.16 -7.96 -5.73
CA GLY A 11 -10.24 -7.82 -6.72
C GLY A 11 -11.40 -6.96 -6.21
N VAL A 12 -11.77 -7.07 -4.94
CA VAL A 12 -12.80 -6.22 -4.31
C VAL A 12 -12.34 -4.76 -4.26
N PHE A 13 -11.07 -4.49 -3.96
CA PHE A 13 -10.54 -3.12 -3.95
C PHE A 13 -10.59 -2.48 -5.35
N ALA A 14 -10.12 -3.22 -6.36
CA ALA A 14 -10.19 -2.76 -7.75
C ALA A 14 -11.64 -2.53 -8.21
N LEU A 15 -12.55 -3.44 -7.87
CA LEU A 15 -13.96 -3.32 -8.18
C LEU A 15 -14.60 -2.10 -7.52
N ALA A 16 -14.31 -1.85 -6.24
CA ALA A 16 -14.81 -0.68 -5.52
C ALA A 16 -14.41 0.63 -6.21
N VAL A 17 -13.15 0.74 -6.62
CA VAL A 17 -12.66 1.91 -7.36
C VAL A 17 -13.37 2.05 -8.71
N LEU A 18 -13.52 0.96 -9.45
CA LEU A 18 -14.23 0.95 -10.74
C LEU A 18 -15.68 1.41 -10.59
N VAL A 19 -16.41 0.85 -9.62
CA VAL A 19 -17.82 1.20 -9.37
C VAL A 19 -17.96 2.68 -9.03
N VAL A 20 -17.11 3.23 -8.17
CA VAL A 20 -17.15 4.67 -7.84
C VAL A 20 -16.86 5.54 -9.06
N CYS A 21 -15.90 5.16 -9.90
CA CYS A 21 -15.59 5.88 -11.13
C CYS A 21 -16.78 5.88 -12.11
N LEU A 22 -17.46 4.73 -12.25
CA LEU A 22 -18.67 4.61 -13.09
C LEU A 22 -19.81 5.48 -12.56
N ILE A 23 -20.10 5.42 -11.27
CA ILE A 23 -21.16 6.23 -10.63
C ILE A 23 -20.86 7.72 -10.79
N LYS A 24 -19.62 8.13 -10.59
CA LYS A 24 -19.20 9.53 -10.67
C LYS A 24 -18.91 10.01 -12.10
N LYS A 25 -19.06 9.13 -13.10
CA LYS A 25 -18.76 9.41 -14.53
C LYS A 25 -17.37 10.05 -14.72
N LYS A 26 -16.38 9.63 -13.93
CA LYS A 26 -14.99 10.12 -14.02
C LYS A 26 -14.13 9.10 -14.75
N SER A 27 -13.20 9.61 -15.55
CA SER A 27 -12.14 8.74 -16.09
C SER A 27 -11.31 8.15 -14.95
N PHE A 28 -11.26 6.82 -14.88
CA PHE A 28 -10.46 6.09 -13.90
C PHE A 28 -9.00 6.53 -13.88
N VAL A 29 -8.39 6.62 -15.05
CA VAL A 29 -6.98 7.00 -15.22
C VAL A 29 -6.69 8.42 -14.72
N GLN A 30 -7.61 9.36 -14.98
CA GLN A 30 -7.45 10.75 -14.52
C GLN A 30 -7.73 10.90 -13.02
N ALA A 31 -8.75 10.19 -12.52
CA ALA A 31 -9.13 10.26 -11.12
C ALA A 31 -8.06 9.65 -10.19
N SER A 32 -7.35 8.64 -10.67
CA SER A 32 -6.31 7.93 -9.91
C SER A 32 -4.90 8.51 -10.06
N GLY A 33 -4.67 9.47 -10.95
CA GLY A 33 -3.33 9.99 -11.22
C GLY A 33 -2.42 9.07 -12.06
N LEU A 34 -3.00 8.02 -12.67
CA LEU A 34 -2.27 7.08 -13.54
C LEU A 34 -1.88 7.69 -14.90
N ASN A 35 -2.41 8.86 -15.25
CA ASN A 35 -2.06 9.59 -16.47
C ASN A 35 -0.70 10.30 -16.41
N LYS A 36 -0.04 10.29 -15.26
CA LYS A 36 1.28 10.90 -15.09
C LYS A 36 2.39 10.02 -15.64
N LYS A 37 3.44 10.66 -16.17
CA LYS A 37 4.62 9.96 -16.66
C LYS A 37 5.63 9.71 -15.54
N VAL A 38 6.32 8.59 -15.62
CA VAL A 38 7.44 8.25 -14.75
C VAL A 38 8.67 8.09 -15.64
N ASN A 39 9.77 8.74 -15.30
CA ASN A 39 11.05 8.56 -15.97
C ASN A 39 11.97 7.65 -15.15
N ILE A 40 13.07 7.22 -15.75
CA ILE A 40 13.99 6.26 -15.12
C ILE A 40 14.62 6.81 -13.82
N SER A 41 14.86 8.11 -13.75
CA SER A 41 15.41 8.74 -12.53
C SER A 41 14.42 8.68 -11.37
N LEU A 42 13.12 8.86 -11.65
CA LEU A 42 12.06 8.71 -10.65
C LEU A 42 11.92 7.25 -10.19
N VAL A 43 12.07 6.28 -11.10
CA VAL A 43 12.09 4.85 -10.72
C VAL A 43 13.25 4.57 -9.78
N GLY A 44 14.46 5.05 -10.11
CA GLY A 44 15.62 4.91 -9.23
C GLY A 44 15.43 5.54 -7.85
N LEU A 45 14.80 6.72 -7.80
CA LEU A 45 14.44 7.37 -6.53
C LEU A 45 13.43 6.53 -5.73
N CYS A 46 12.41 5.98 -6.37
CA CYS A 46 11.42 5.11 -5.73
C CYS A 46 12.08 3.88 -5.11
N ILE A 47 12.95 3.19 -5.85
CA ILE A 47 13.72 2.05 -5.34
C ILE A 47 14.57 2.47 -4.13
N GLY A 48 15.25 3.61 -4.20
CA GLY A 48 16.01 4.15 -3.08
C GLY A 48 15.15 4.41 -1.85
N ILE A 49 13.97 4.99 -2.01
CA ILE A 49 13.01 5.21 -0.92
C ILE A 49 12.55 3.87 -0.35
N SER A 50 12.24 2.87 -1.19
CA SER A 50 11.83 1.53 -0.73
C SER A 50 12.91 0.89 0.14
N VAL A 51 14.17 0.96 -0.28
CA VAL A 51 15.31 0.42 0.50
C VAL A 51 15.44 1.15 1.84
N VAL A 52 15.34 2.48 1.85
CA VAL A 52 15.40 3.28 3.10
C VAL A 52 14.23 2.93 4.02
N CYS A 53 13.02 2.77 3.48
CA CYS A 53 11.86 2.36 4.28
C CYS A 53 12.05 0.95 4.84
N LEU A 54 12.49 0.00 4.03
CA LEU A 54 12.73 -1.39 4.46
C LEU A 54 13.74 -1.46 5.61
N LEU A 55 14.88 -0.78 5.48
CA LEU A 55 15.94 -0.79 6.49
C LEU A 55 15.57 0.05 7.73
N GLY A 56 14.93 1.20 7.51
CA GLY A 56 14.61 2.15 8.59
C GLY A 56 13.41 1.75 9.42
N LEU A 57 12.37 1.19 8.80
CA LEU A 57 11.14 0.82 9.51
C LEU A 57 11.22 -0.53 10.22
N GLY A 58 12.15 -1.41 9.82
CA GLY A 58 12.37 -2.71 10.47
C GLY A 58 12.58 -2.55 11.98
N GLY A 59 13.57 -1.75 12.38
CA GLY A 59 13.86 -1.54 13.80
C GLY A 59 12.71 -0.90 14.60
N VAL A 60 11.92 -0.02 13.97
CA VAL A 60 10.73 0.57 14.61
C VAL A 60 9.64 -0.48 14.81
N SER A 61 9.44 -1.35 13.82
CA SER A 61 8.49 -2.46 13.90
C SER A 61 8.91 -3.47 14.96
N ASP A 62 10.19 -3.84 15.00
CA ASP A 62 10.74 -4.76 16.01
C ASP A 62 10.57 -4.21 17.43
N PHE A 63 10.84 -2.92 17.65
CA PHE A 63 10.61 -2.27 18.92
C PHE A 63 9.14 -2.31 19.33
N PHE A 64 8.24 -2.04 18.40
CA PHE A 64 6.80 -2.12 18.66
C PHE A 64 6.36 -3.55 18.98
N MET A 65 6.90 -4.54 18.26
CA MET A 65 6.64 -5.95 18.54
C MET A 65 7.09 -6.38 19.94
N GLN A 66 8.25 -5.93 20.41
CA GLN A 66 8.71 -6.20 21.77
C GLN A 66 7.72 -5.66 22.83
N ILE A 67 7.12 -4.49 22.58
CA ILE A 67 6.07 -3.96 23.48
C ILE A 67 4.83 -4.85 23.45
N LEU A 68 4.39 -5.31 22.29
CA LEU A 68 3.23 -6.18 22.15
C LEU A 68 3.47 -7.54 22.81
N GLU A 69 4.64 -8.12 22.65
CA GLU A 69 5.04 -9.37 23.32
C GLU A 69 5.06 -9.22 24.84
N TRP A 70 5.57 -8.12 25.33
CA TRP A 70 5.53 -7.80 26.77
C TRP A 70 4.08 -7.68 27.29
N LEU A 71 3.14 -7.25 26.44
CA LEU A 71 1.71 -7.21 26.76
C LEU A 71 1.01 -8.56 26.56
N GLY A 72 1.74 -9.62 26.17
CA GLY A 72 1.22 -10.97 26.01
C GLY A 72 0.76 -11.32 24.59
N TYR A 73 1.03 -10.49 23.60
CA TYR A 73 0.76 -10.83 22.20
C TYR A 73 1.81 -11.83 21.70
N LEU A 74 1.35 -12.91 21.08
CA LEU A 74 2.22 -13.88 20.43
C LEU A 74 2.04 -13.75 18.91
N SER A 75 3.12 -13.37 18.22
CA SER A 75 3.11 -13.32 16.76
C SER A 75 3.10 -14.75 16.19
N GLU A 76 2.09 -15.06 15.39
CA GLU A 76 2.08 -16.26 14.56
C GLU A 76 2.81 -15.94 13.27
N GLY A 77 4.13 -16.08 13.27
CA GLY A 77 4.96 -15.83 12.09
C GLY A 77 4.49 -16.67 10.90
N ALA A 78 3.87 -16.05 9.92
CA ALA A 78 3.50 -16.70 8.67
C ALA A 78 4.75 -16.89 7.81
N GLY A 79 5.45 -17.97 8.02
CA GLY A 79 6.57 -18.38 7.17
C GLY A 79 6.06 -18.85 5.82
N ILE A 80 6.03 -17.97 4.83
CA ILE A 80 5.80 -18.36 3.44
C ILE A 80 7.07 -19.06 2.95
N GLN A 81 6.98 -20.36 2.65
CA GLN A 81 8.08 -21.10 2.04
C GLN A 81 7.90 -21.11 0.54
N VAL A 82 8.84 -20.51 -0.17
CA VAL A 82 8.92 -20.54 -1.63
C VAL A 82 9.94 -21.59 -2.03
N THR A 83 9.50 -22.65 -2.71
CA THR A 83 10.35 -23.78 -3.06
C THR A 83 10.60 -23.89 -4.57
N THR A 84 9.75 -23.27 -5.38
CA THR A 84 9.85 -23.33 -6.84
C THR A 84 9.81 -21.94 -7.47
N PHE A 85 10.37 -21.83 -8.69
CA PHE A 85 10.31 -20.58 -9.48
C PHE A 85 8.85 -20.15 -9.77
N TRP A 86 7.96 -21.09 -10.02
CA TRP A 86 6.56 -20.77 -10.27
C TRP A 86 5.84 -20.22 -9.04
N GLU A 87 6.14 -20.75 -7.88
CA GLU A 87 5.64 -20.20 -6.62
C GLU A 87 6.15 -18.78 -6.40
N LEU A 88 7.45 -18.53 -6.63
CA LEU A 88 8.02 -17.19 -6.56
C LEU A 88 7.27 -16.21 -7.47
N LEU A 89 7.02 -16.60 -8.71
CA LEU A 89 6.30 -15.77 -9.68
C LEU A 89 4.86 -15.48 -9.23
N ILE A 90 4.14 -16.51 -8.78
CA ILE A 90 2.77 -16.37 -8.28
C ILE A 90 2.74 -15.47 -7.03
N TYR A 91 3.64 -15.67 -6.07
CA TYR A 91 3.74 -14.82 -4.88
C TYR A 91 4.05 -13.37 -5.25
N THR A 92 5.00 -13.14 -6.15
CA THR A 92 5.34 -11.79 -6.60
C THR A 92 4.12 -11.09 -7.21
N ILE A 93 3.31 -11.79 -7.99
CA ILE A 93 2.10 -11.20 -8.60
C ILE A 93 1.03 -10.96 -7.55
N LEU A 94 0.70 -11.96 -6.72
CA LEU A 94 -0.46 -11.92 -5.83
C LEU A 94 -0.22 -11.16 -4.51
N ILE A 95 1.03 -11.14 -4.03
CA ILE A 95 1.37 -10.57 -2.71
C ILE A 95 2.12 -9.23 -2.83
N ALA A 96 2.74 -8.96 -3.98
CA ALA A 96 3.45 -7.70 -4.19
C ALA A 96 2.80 -6.83 -5.26
N ALA A 97 2.65 -7.32 -6.50
CA ALA A 97 2.20 -6.49 -7.62
C ALA A 97 0.71 -6.11 -7.53
N MET A 98 -0.16 -7.06 -7.20
CA MET A 98 -1.60 -6.79 -7.07
C MET A 98 -1.91 -5.84 -5.90
N PRO A 99 -1.44 -6.10 -4.66
CA PRO A 99 -1.66 -5.16 -3.55
C PRO A 99 -1.10 -3.78 -3.85
N ALA A 100 0.15 -3.68 -4.34
CA ALA A 100 0.74 -2.40 -4.70
C ALA A 100 -0.11 -1.60 -5.70
N PHE A 101 -0.79 -2.26 -6.62
CA PHE A 101 -1.66 -1.59 -7.58
C PHE A 101 -3.06 -1.31 -7.01
N CYS A 102 -3.74 -2.32 -6.48
CA CYS A 102 -5.14 -2.22 -6.07
C CYS A 102 -5.31 -1.37 -4.81
N GLU A 103 -4.43 -1.53 -3.84
CA GLU A 103 -4.46 -0.75 -2.60
C GLU A 103 -4.12 0.71 -2.85
N GLU A 104 -3.09 1.02 -3.66
CA GLU A 104 -2.78 2.40 -3.98
C GLU A 104 -3.92 3.09 -4.76
N LEU A 105 -4.59 2.37 -5.67
CA LEU A 105 -5.77 2.87 -6.33
C LEU A 105 -6.90 3.22 -5.35
N LEU A 106 -7.17 2.35 -4.39
CA LEU A 106 -8.22 2.55 -3.40
C LEU A 106 -7.85 3.68 -2.43
N PHE A 107 -6.70 3.58 -1.78
CA PHE A 107 -6.35 4.48 -0.68
C PHE A 107 -5.89 5.85 -1.19
N ARG A 108 -4.98 5.91 -2.15
CA ARG A 108 -4.42 7.18 -2.63
C ARG A 108 -5.19 7.75 -3.82
N GLY A 109 -5.57 6.89 -4.76
CA GLY A 109 -6.33 7.29 -5.93
C GLY A 109 -7.75 7.73 -5.60
N LEU A 110 -8.48 6.96 -4.79
CA LEU A 110 -9.90 7.22 -4.51
C LEU A 110 -10.11 7.93 -3.16
N MET A 111 -9.70 7.30 -2.06
CA MET A 111 -10.04 7.74 -0.71
C MET A 111 -9.35 9.06 -0.35
N GLN A 112 -8.05 9.15 -0.51
CA GLN A 112 -7.29 10.37 -0.21
C GLN A 112 -7.73 11.54 -1.09
N ASN A 113 -8.00 11.29 -2.37
CA ASN A 113 -8.51 12.31 -3.28
C ASN A 113 -9.90 12.80 -2.83
N ALA A 114 -10.79 11.90 -2.41
CA ALA A 114 -12.11 12.28 -1.89
C ALA A 114 -12.03 13.10 -0.58
N LEU A 115 -11.05 12.80 0.26
CA LEU A 115 -10.82 13.49 1.54
C LEU A 115 -10.01 14.78 1.42
N SER A 116 -9.37 15.04 0.28
CA SER A 116 -8.49 16.21 0.07
C SER A 116 -9.19 17.56 0.32
N LYS A 117 -10.51 17.62 0.11
CA LYS A 117 -11.34 18.79 0.40
C LYS A 117 -11.39 19.20 1.88
N TYR A 118 -11.08 18.27 2.79
CA TYR A 118 -11.03 18.51 4.24
C TYR A 118 -9.63 18.94 4.74
N GLY A 119 -8.69 19.05 3.83
CA GLY A 119 -7.32 19.47 4.11
C GLY A 119 -6.30 18.36 3.94
N LYS A 120 -5.08 18.79 3.65
CA LYS A 120 -3.94 17.94 3.31
C LYS A 120 -3.61 16.91 4.41
N HIS A 121 -3.32 17.41 5.60
CA HIS A 121 -2.83 16.56 6.68
C HIS A 121 -3.90 15.56 7.15
N LEU A 122 -5.14 16.01 7.20
CA LEU A 122 -6.25 15.16 7.60
C LEU A 122 -6.52 14.06 6.58
N SER A 123 -6.49 14.37 5.27
CA SER A 123 -6.68 13.36 4.22
C SER A 123 -5.59 12.30 4.24
N VAL A 124 -4.32 12.70 4.41
CA VAL A 124 -3.19 11.77 4.52
C VAL A 124 -3.31 10.92 5.77
N PHE A 125 -3.59 11.53 6.93
CA PHE A 125 -3.69 10.81 8.20
C PHE A 125 -4.81 9.76 8.20
N ILE A 126 -6.04 10.16 7.80
CA ILE A 126 -7.18 9.23 7.76
C ILE A 126 -6.91 8.09 6.80
N THR A 127 -6.33 8.37 5.63
CA THR A 127 -6.03 7.34 4.64
C THR A 127 -4.94 6.39 5.12
N ALA A 128 -3.89 6.89 5.76
CA ALA A 128 -2.84 6.07 6.35
C ALA A 128 -3.36 5.19 7.50
N PHE A 129 -4.22 5.76 8.34
CA PHE A 129 -4.85 5.02 9.43
C PHE A 129 -5.78 3.91 8.90
N SER A 130 -6.57 4.20 7.87
CA SER A 130 -7.41 3.19 7.23
C SER A 130 -6.59 2.09 6.56
N PHE A 131 -5.48 2.46 5.92
CA PHE A 131 -4.53 1.52 5.31
C PHE A 131 -3.93 0.56 6.35
N MET A 132 -3.50 1.08 7.48
CA MET A 132 -3.01 0.29 8.62
C MET A 132 -4.07 -0.70 9.13
N ILE A 133 -5.31 -0.23 9.38
CA ILE A 133 -6.39 -1.09 9.91
C ILE A 133 -6.74 -2.22 8.93
N MET A 134 -6.73 -1.94 7.64
CA MET A 134 -7.07 -2.94 6.61
C MET A 134 -6.13 -4.14 6.60
N HIS A 135 -4.90 -4.00 7.07
CA HIS A 135 -3.96 -5.12 7.17
C HIS A 135 -4.32 -6.10 8.29
N GLY A 136 -5.07 -5.66 9.30
CA GLY A 136 -5.63 -6.52 10.34
C GLY A 136 -4.61 -7.26 11.21
N SER A 137 -3.32 -6.98 11.05
CA SER A 137 -2.22 -7.61 11.78
C SER A 137 -1.50 -6.61 12.68
N PRO A 138 -1.42 -6.87 14.00
CA PRO A 138 -0.63 -6.04 14.91
C PRO A 138 0.83 -5.93 14.50
N ASP A 139 1.42 -6.98 13.93
CA ASP A 139 2.81 -7.03 13.47
C ASP A 139 3.12 -5.98 12.40
N GLN A 140 2.13 -5.63 11.59
CA GLN A 140 2.27 -4.69 10.48
C GLN A 140 1.79 -3.27 10.83
N THR A 141 1.18 -3.07 11.99
CA THR A 141 0.48 -1.83 12.35
C THR A 141 1.34 -0.58 12.16
N VAL A 142 2.52 -0.53 12.80
CA VAL A 142 3.39 0.65 12.74
C VAL A 142 3.98 0.83 11.36
N HIS A 143 4.44 -0.26 10.75
CA HIS A 143 5.01 -0.24 9.41
C HIS A 143 4.03 0.32 8.39
N GLN A 144 2.82 -0.24 8.34
CA GLN A 144 1.80 0.17 7.38
C GLN A 144 1.29 1.60 7.62
N PHE A 145 1.23 2.04 8.88
CA PHE A 145 0.85 3.41 9.18
C PHE A 145 1.89 4.41 8.67
N ILE A 146 3.17 4.17 8.94
CA ILE A 146 4.27 5.07 8.51
C ILE A 146 4.37 5.09 6.98
N LEU A 147 4.33 3.92 6.32
CA LEU A 147 4.29 3.85 4.85
C LEU A 147 3.06 4.57 4.31
N GLY A 148 1.91 4.41 4.96
CA GLY A 148 0.68 5.10 4.63
C GLY A 148 0.83 6.62 4.59
N ILE A 149 1.51 7.19 5.58
CA ILE A 149 1.82 8.62 5.67
C ILE A 149 2.79 9.04 4.54
N ILE A 150 3.87 8.29 4.33
CA ILE A 150 4.87 8.57 3.29
C ILE A 150 4.20 8.58 1.91
N PHE A 151 3.47 7.52 1.56
CA PHE A 151 2.76 7.39 0.29
C PHE A 151 1.72 8.50 0.11
N GLY A 152 0.98 8.81 1.18
CA GLY A 152 0.00 9.88 1.17
C GLY A 152 0.61 11.23 0.81
N TYR A 153 1.75 11.59 1.38
CA TYR A 153 2.45 12.83 1.04
C TYR A 153 3.08 12.79 -0.35
N ILE A 154 3.65 11.67 -0.78
CA ILE A 154 4.18 11.53 -2.15
C ILE A 154 3.08 11.84 -3.17
N VAL A 155 1.92 11.20 -3.04
CA VAL A 155 0.81 11.42 -3.97
C VAL A 155 0.24 12.83 -3.84
N TYR A 156 0.12 13.36 -2.63
CA TYR A 156 -0.38 14.71 -2.44
C TYR A 156 0.47 15.76 -3.17
N TYR A 157 1.79 15.68 -3.09
CA TYR A 157 2.68 16.66 -3.69
C TYR A 157 2.93 16.44 -5.19
N THR A 158 2.91 15.19 -5.65
CA THR A 158 3.26 14.86 -7.04
C THR A 158 2.04 14.66 -7.92
N GLY A 159 0.91 14.27 -7.34
CA GLY A 159 -0.28 13.83 -8.07
C GLY A 159 -0.02 12.60 -8.93
N ASN A 160 1.04 11.82 -8.63
CA ASN A 160 1.50 10.70 -9.43
C ASN A 160 1.44 9.40 -8.62
N LEU A 161 0.43 8.60 -8.91
CA LEU A 161 0.20 7.35 -8.20
C LEU A 161 1.26 6.27 -8.53
N TRP A 162 1.86 6.32 -9.71
CA TRP A 162 2.89 5.34 -10.08
C TRP A 162 4.08 5.33 -9.13
N LEU A 163 4.41 6.47 -8.51
CA LEU A 163 5.54 6.54 -7.59
C LEU A 163 5.29 5.67 -6.35
N THR A 164 4.10 5.74 -5.78
CA THR A 164 3.76 4.92 -4.61
C THR A 164 3.53 3.46 -4.99
N ILE A 165 2.96 3.17 -6.15
CA ILE A 165 2.86 1.80 -6.67
C ILE A 165 4.25 1.16 -6.80
N ILE A 166 5.24 1.88 -7.34
CA ILE A 166 6.61 1.36 -7.49
C ILE A 166 7.26 1.16 -6.11
N ILE A 167 7.13 2.12 -5.20
CA ILE A 167 7.71 2.01 -3.86
C ILE A 167 7.07 0.84 -3.09
N HIS A 168 5.78 0.67 -3.21
CA HIS A 168 5.03 -0.40 -2.54
C HIS A 168 5.39 -1.78 -3.08
N PHE A 169 5.61 -1.89 -4.40
CA PHE A 169 6.01 -3.14 -5.04
C PHE A 169 7.43 -3.58 -4.67
N CYS A 170 8.39 -2.65 -4.45
CA CYS A 170 9.79 -2.94 -4.13
C CYS A 170 10.01 -3.28 -2.65
#